data_66184ca342a70fe3c2824b54c8a74fe9
#
_entry.id   66184ca342a70fe3c2824b54c8a74fe9
#
_cell.length_a   1.000
_cell.length_b   1.000
_cell.length_c   1.000
_cell.angle_alpha   90.00
_cell.angle_beta   90.00
_cell.angle_gamma   90.00
#
_symmetry.space_group_name_H-M   'P 1'
#
loop_
_entity.id
_entity.type
_entity.pdbx_description
1 polymer ?
#
loop_
_entity_poly.entity_id
_entity_poly.type
_entity_poly.pdbx_seq_one_letter_code
_entity_poly.pdbx_strand_id
1 'polypeptide(L)'
;KLGHKFVLTYAGERYVAKATEILNLKKELDQEMNDIIKNNHGSLKIAFPTMRGAYMLPCTLPVFNQMYPNVRLDVLEEHSGKLEGMLLNGETDLAFFNLPIKSPDIDYEVIKHEEVLVVMAAGHPLAHSGTIREGCKYPWMDLKLLKDEPFIMQIPGQRTRETVDSLCRKSNFAPIVKLETSNIPAAVQLAGKGYGCFFVTEAHLRHITQTDPVVCFSVGDPCTTVDFVAAFRKNSYLPYHAREYITIVKNFT
;
A
#
# COMPACT_ATOMS: atom_id res chain seq x y z
N LYS A 1 -33.67 -6.83 18.77
CA LYS A 1 -34.07 -7.03 17.35
C LYS A 1 -32.78 -7.15 16.54
N LEU A 2 -32.33 -8.38 16.26
CA LEU A 2 -31.26 -8.67 15.33
C LEU A 2 -31.79 -8.42 13.92
N GLY A 3 -31.19 -7.47 13.19
CA GLY A 3 -31.52 -7.24 11.80
C GLY A 3 -31.30 -8.51 10.98
N HIS A 4 -32.25 -8.84 10.12
CA HIS A 4 -32.17 -9.96 9.21
C HIS A 4 -31.01 -9.74 8.21
N LYS A 5 -29.85 -10.33 8.45
CA LYS A 5 -28.81 -10.45 7.43
C LYS A 5 -29.21 -11.62 6.53
N PHE A 6 -29.44 -11.35 5.26
CA PHE A 6 -29.53 -12.43 4.26
C PHE A 6 -28.16 -13.08 4.11
N VAL A 7 -28.11 -14.38 4.26
CA VAL A 7 -26.92 -15.20 4.05
C VAL A 7 -27.21 -16.10 2.86
N LEU A 8 -26.26 -16.17 1.92
CA LEU A 8 -26.39 -17.06 0.78
C LEU A 8 -26.35 -18.52 1.23
N THR A 9 -27.12 -19.37 0.58
CA THR A 9 -26.96 -20.82 0.68
C THR A 9 -25.69 -21.26 -0.06
N TYR A 10 -25.18 -22.45 0.20
CA TYR A 10 -24.05 -23.00 -0.55
C TYR A 10 -24.24 -22.92 -2.08
N ALA A 11 -25.44 -23.28 -2.57
CA ALA A 11 -25.78 -23.13 -3.99
C ALA A 11 -25.75 -21.64 -4.45
N GLY A 12 -26.25 -20.76 -3.60
CA GLY A 12 -26.18 -19.30 -3.86
C GLY A 12 -24.76 -18.77 -3.93
N GLU A 13 -23.86 -19.18 -3.03
CA GLU A 13 -22.44 -18.82 -3.07
C GLU A 13 -21.77 -19.32 -4.36
N ARG A 14 -22.03 -20.58 -4.74
CA ARG A 14 -21.50 -21.16 -5.99
C ARG A 14 -22.02 -20.42 -7.23
N TYR A 15 -23.32 -20.09 -7.23
CA TYR A 15 -23.93 -19.32 -8.33
C TYR A 15 -23.30 -17.93 -8.46
N VAL A 16 -23.19 -17.19 -7.36
CA VAL A 16 -22.61 -15.84 -7.36
C VAL A 16 -21.16 -15.89 -7.82
N ALA A 17 -20.35 -16.84 -7.34
CA ALA A 17 -18.97 -17.00 -7.78
C ALA A 17 -18.88 -17.21 -9.29
N LYS A 18 -19.68 -18.11 -9.87
CA LYS A 18 -19.68 -18.37 -11.32
C LYS A 18 -20.25 -17.21 -12.13
N ALA A 19 -21.30 -16.55 -11.64
CA ALA A 19 -21.83 -15.36 -12.29
C ALA A 19 -20.79 -14.23 -12.33
N THR A 20 -20.02 -14.05 -11.26
CA THR A 20 -18.92 -13.07 -11.21
C THR A 20 -17.82 -13.38 -12.22
N GLU A 21 -17.42 -14.67 -12.34
CA GLU A 21 -16.44 -15.09 -13.37
C GLU A 21 -16.92 -14.75 -14.79
N ILE A 22 -18.18 -15.05 -15.12
CA ILE A 22 -18.78 -14.76 -16.45
C ILE A 22 -18.83 -13.25 -16.72
N LEU A 23 -19.22 -12.45 -15.73
CA LEU A 23 -19.28 -11.00 -15.86
C LEU A 23 -17.89 -10.39 -16.04
N ASN A 24 -16.89 -10.92 -15.36
CA ASN A 24 -15.50 -10.47 -15.53
C ASN A 24 -14.99 -10.80 -16.94
N LEU A 25 -15.20 -12.03 -17.44
CA LEU A 25 -14.84 -12.41 -18.81
C LEU A 25 -15.52 -11.53 -19.87
N LYS A 26 -16.81 -11.24 -19.66
CA LYS A 26 -17.52 -10.33 -20.56
C LYS A 26 -16.90 -8.93 -20.56
N LYS A 27 -16.56 -8.40 -19.38
CA LYS A 27 -15.92 -7.10 -19.25
C LYS A 27 -14.55 -7.08 -19.96
N GLU A 28 -13.76 -8.13 -19.80
CA GLU A 28 -12.45 -8.26 -20.46
C GLU A 28 -12.60 -8.28 -21.99
N LEU A 29 -13.55 -9.03 -22.51
CA LEU A 29 -13.85 -9.04 -23.95
C LEU A 29 -14.25 -7.66 -24.47
N ASP A 30 -15.14 -6.96 -23.76
CA ASP A 30 -15.58 -5.61 -24.14
C ASP A 30 -14.39 -4.62 -24.14
N GLN A 31 -13.46 -4.75 -23.17
CA GLN A 31 -12.24 -3.93 -23.10
C GLN A 31 -11.27 -4.24 -24.24
N GLU A 32 -11.02 -5.50 -24.52
CA GLU A 32 -10.16 -5.93 -25.63
C GLU A 32 -10.70 -5.45 -26.98
N MET A 33 -12.02 -5.58 -27.21
CA MET A 33 -12.66 -5.07 -28.42
C MET A 33 -12.52 -3.55 -28.54
N ASN A 34 -12.69 -2.81 -27.45
CA ASN A 34 -12.50 -1.36 -27.46
C ASN A 34 -11.07 -0.96 -27.81
N ASP A 35 -10.07 -1.67 -27.28
CA ASP A 35 -8.67 -1.41 -27.61
C ASP A 35 -8.36 -1.71 -29.10
N ILE A 36 -8.89 -2.82 -29.64
CA ILE A 36 -8.73 -3.19 -31.06
C ILE A 36 -9.28 -2.12 -31.99
N ILE A 37 -10.45 -1.57 -31.71
CA ILE A 37 -11.07 -0.51 -32.53
C ILE A 37 -10.52 0.88 -32.20
N LYS A 38 -9.49 0.99 -31.35
CA LYS A 38 -8.90 2.25 -30.87
C LYS A 38 -9.92 3.23 -30.30
N ASN A 39 -10.96 2.69 -29.72
CA ASN A 39 -12.00 3.47 -29.08
C ASN A 39 -11.59 3.73 -27.62
N ASN A 40 -11.03 4.91 -27.34
CA ASN A 40 -10.58 5.31 -26.01
C ASN A 40 -11.75 5.52 -25.02
N HIS A 41 -12.74 4.63 -25.07
CA HIS A 41 -13.87 4.58 -24.16
C HIS A 41 -13.80 3.35 -23.27
N GLY A 42 -14.25 3.49 -22.04
CA GLY A 42 -14.27 2.36 -21.11
C GLY A 42 -14.39 2.78 -19.66
N SER A 43 -14.07 1.86 -18.78
CA SER A 43 -13.99 2.14 -17.36
C SER A 43 -12.75 1.46 -16.78
N LEU A 44 -12.11 2.12 -15.83
CA LEU A 44 -10.99 1.60 -15.07
C LEU A 44 -11.29 1.77 -13.59
N LYS A 45 -11.26 0.69 -12.83
CA LYS A 45 -11.40 0.70 -11.39
C LYS A 45 -10.03 0.51 -10.74
N ILE A 46 -9.59 1.50 -9.99
CA ILE A 46 -8.32 1.48 -9.28
C ILE A 46 -8.51 1.50 -7.78
N ALA A 47 -7.62 0.86 -7.05
CA ALA A 47 -7.68 0.85 -5.60
C ALA A 47 -6.32 1.20 -4.96
N PHE A 48 -6.37 2.00 -3.90
CA PHE A 48 -5.21 2.41 -3.10
C PHE A 48 -5.48 2.23 -1.60
N PRO A 49 -4.42 2.01 -0.79
CA PRO A 49 -4.52 2.30 0.64
C PRO A 49 -4.79 3.78 0.85
N THR A 50 -5.68 4.13 1.80
CA THR A 50 -6.16 5.52 2.01
C THR A 50 -5.02 6.53 2.10
N MET A 51 -3.97 6.24 2.89
CA MET A 51 -2.84 7.16 2.99
C MET A 51 -2.08 7.32 1.66
N ARG A 52 -1.91 6.23 0.91
CA ARG A 52 -1.25 6.26 -0.40
C ARG A 52 -2.10 7.04 -1.40
N GLY A 53 -3.41 6.79 -1.43
CA GLY A 53 -4.36 7.52 -2.26
C GLY A 53 -4.32 9.03 -2.03
N ALA A 54 -4.24 9.46 -0.78
CA ALA A 54 -4.27 10.88 -0.43
C ALA A 54 -3.20 11.74 -1.13
N TYR A 55 -2.01 11.19 -1.44
CA TYR A 55 -0.98 11.94 -2.16
C TYR A 55 -0.77 11.48 -3.61
N MET A 56 -1.11 10.25 -3.97
CA MET A 56 -0.95 9.75 -5.34
C MET A 56 -2.07 10.22 -6.27
N LEU A 57 -3.32 10.19 -5.80
CA LEU A 57 -4.48 10.54 -6.64
C LEU A 57 -4.45 11.97 -7.17
N PRO A 58 -4.14 13.00 -6.34
CA PRO A 58 -4.04 14.37 -6.85
C PRO A 58 -2.98 14.57 -7.95
N CYS A 59 -1.92 13.75 -7.94
CA CYS A 59 -0.84 13.82 -8.92
C CYS A 59 -1.17 13.03 -10.21
N THR A 60 -1.89 11.93 -10.10
CA THR A 60 -2.07 10.97 -11.21
C THR A 60 -3.38 11.13 -11.95
N LEU A 61 -4.49 11.43 -11.24
CA LEU A 61 -5.82 11.54 -11.86
C LEU A 61 -5.92 12.65 -12.89
N PRO A 62 -5.42 13.88 -12.64
CA PRO A 62 -5.52 14.96 -13.64
C PRO A 62 -4.82 14.60 -14.94
N VAL A 63 -3.63 13.97 -14.84
CA VAL A 63 -2.84 13.54 -16.01
C VAL A 63 -3.60 12.46 -16.80
N PHE A 64 -4.09 11.44 -16.09
CA PHE A 64 -4.85 10.37 -16.73
C PHE A 64 -6.10 10.89 -17.40
N ASN A 65 -6.88 11.75 -16.75
CA ASN A 65 -8.12 12.28 -17.29
C ASN A 65 -7.88 13.18 -18.52
N GLN A 66 -6.74 13.87 -18.57
CA GLN A 66 -6.34 14.65 -19.76
C GLN A 66 -6.02 13.72 -20.94
N MET A 67 -5.38 12.59 -20.71
CA MET A 67 -5.01 11.62 -21.76
C MET A 67 -6.22 10.77 -22.21
N TYR A 68 -7.10 10.44 -21.27
CA TYR A 68 -8.25 9.53 -21.49
C TYR A 68 -9.56 10.14 -20.99
N PRO A 69 -10.04 11.25 -21.60
CA PRO A 69 -11.22 11.98 -21.12
C PRO A 69 -12.53 11.18 -21.19
N ASN A 70 -12.56 10.13 -22.01
CA ASN A 70 -13.74 9.28 -22.20
C ASN A 70 -13.67 7.96 -21.43
N VAL A 71 -12.63 7.74 -20.64
CA VAL A 71 -12.52 6.58 -19.75
C VAL A 71 -13.01 6.96 -18.37
N ARG A 72 -14.10 6.31 -17.93
CA ARG A 72 -14.58 6.47 -16.56
C ARG A 72 -13.62 5.84 -15.58
N LEU A 73 -13.11 6.64 -14.64
CA LEU A 73 -12.26 6.17 -13.57
C LEU A 73 -13.04 6.07 -12.25
N ASP A 74 -13.10 4.88 -11.67
CA ASP A 74 -13.66 4.63 -10.35
C ASP A 74 -12.50 4.36 -9.37
N VAL A 75 -12.42 5.16 -8.31
CA VAL A 75 -11.36 5.04 -7.29
C VAL A 75 -11.94 4.43 -6.02
N LEU A 76 -11.24 3.43 -5.49
CA LEU A 76 -11.57 2.76 -4.25
C LEU A 76 -10.42 2.93 -3.26
N GLU A 77 -10.74 3.28 -2.03
CA GLU A 77 -9.76 3.41 -0.95
C GLU A 77 -10.11 2.45 0.18
N GLU A 78 -9.17 1.57 0.50
CA GLU A 78 -9.35 0.54 1.53
C GLU A 78 -8.03 0.20 2.23
N HIS A 79 -8.11 -0.56 3.32
CA HIS A 79 -6.91 -1.09 3.97
C HIS A 79 -6.15 -2.03 3.03
N SER A 80 -4.82 -1.91 3.01
CA SER A 80 -3.94 -2.67 2.12
C SER A 80 -4.16 -4.20 2.17
N GLY A 81 -4.57 -4.74 3.31
CA GLY A 81 -4.89 -6.17 3.47
C GLY A 81 -6.14 -6.64 2.72
N LYS A 82 -7.05 -5.73 2.32
CA LYS A 82 -8.28 -6.08 1.58
C LYS A 82 -8.10 -6.02 0.06
N LEU A 83 -7.08 -5.31 -0.43
CA LEU A 83 -6.94 -5.00 -1.85
C LEU A 83 -6.75 -6.24 -2.73
N GLU A 84 -6.09 -7.30 -2.23
CA GLU A 84 -6.02 -8.58 -2.94
C GLU A 84 -7.39 -9.20 -3.15
N GLY A 85 -8.23 -9.24 -2.11
CA GLY A 85 -9.59 -9.75 -2.20
C GLY A 85 -10.41 -8.97 -3.22
N MET A 86 -10.28 -7.64 -3.27
CA MET A 86 -10.98 -6.79 -4.23
C MET A 86 -10.55 -7.09 -5.67
N LEU A 87 -9.25 -7.34 -5.92
CA LEU A 87 -8.76 -7.77 -7.23
C LEU A 87 -9.36 -9.12 -7.61
N LEU A 88 -9.28 -10.13 -6.75
CA LEU A 88 -9.77 -11.48 -7.02
C LEU A 88 -11.27 -11.52 -7.26
N ASN A 89 -12.04 -10.69 -6.54
CA ASN A 89 -13.48 -10.58 -6.72
C ASN A 89 -13.90 -9.72 -7.94
N GLY A 90 -12.95 -9.08 -8.65
CA GLY A 90 -13.25 -8.19 -9.76
C GLY A 90 -13.87 -6.85 -9.36
N GLU A 91 -13.78 -6.48 -8.08
CA GLU A 91 -14.24 -5.18 -7.57
C GLU A 91 -13.35 -4.05 -8.05
N THR A 92 -12.06 -4.34 -8.31
CA THR A 92 -11.09 -3.42 -8.90
C THR A 92 -10.29 -4.11 -10.01
N ASP A 93 -9.77 -3.31 -10.97
CA ASP A 93 -8.95 -3.78 -12.08
C ASP A 93 -7.46 -3.69 -11.74
N LEU A 94 -7.07 -2.61 -11.08
CA LEU A 94 -5.73 -2.36 -10.56
C LEU A 94 -5.78 -2.06 -9.07
N ALA A 95 -4.79 -2.53 -8.34
CA ALA A 95 -4.59 -2.14 -6.95
C ALA A 95 -3.11 -1.80 -6.71
N PHE A 96 -2.86 -0.73 -5.96
CA PHE A 96 -1.52 -0.22 -5.70
C PHE A 96 -1.21 -0.35 -4.20
N PHE A 97 -0.27 -1.21 -3.84
CA PHE A 97 0.07 -1.47 -2.44
C PHE A 97 1.50 -2.03 -2.31
N ASN A 98 1.96 -2.20 -1.09
CA ASN A 98 3.28 -2.78 -0.85
C ASN A 98 3.19 -4.32 -0.78
N LEU A 99 4.23 -5.01 -1.28
CA LEU A 99 4.36 -6.46 -1.08
C LEU A 99 4.36 -6.82 0.43
N PRO A 100 4.06 -8.09 0.80
CA PRO A 100 3.93 -9.27 -0.03
C PRO A 100 2.53 -9.47 -0.62
N ILE A 101 2.44 -10.18 -1.76
CA ILE A 101 1.20 -10.75 -2.30
C ILE A 101 1.08 -12.20 -1.79
N LYS A 102 -0.12 -12.60 -1.39
CA LYS A 102 -0.39 -13.94 -0.82
C LYS A 102 -1.03 -14.89 -1.83
N SER A 103 -1.80 -14.32 -2.78
CA SER A 103 -2.48 -15.11 -3.80
C SER A 103 -1.61 -15.35 -5.03
N PRO A 104 -1.52 -16.61 -5.54
CA PRO A 104 -0.83 -16.91 -6.78
C PRO A 104 -1.59 -16.45 -8.03
N ASP A 105 -2.85 -16.00 -7.88
CA ASP A 105 -3.72 -15.54 -8.96
C ASP A 105 -3.62 -14.03 -9.20
N ILE A 106 -2.62 -13.39 -8.61
CA ILE A 106 -2.32 -11.97 -8.79
C ILE A 106 -0.92 -11.83 -9.37
N ASP A 107 -0.82 -11.12 -10.49
CA ASP A 107 0.42 -10.63 -11.05
C ASP A 107 0.64 -9.17 -10.64
N TYR A 108 1.89 -8.71 -10.72
CA TYR A 108 2.21 -7.34 -10.35
C TYR A 108 3.41 -6.80 -11.13
N GLU A 109 3.48 -5.50 -11.19
CA GLU A 109 4.60 -4.73 -11.71
C GLU A 109 5.18 -3.86 -10.60
N VAL A 110 6.49 -3.95 -10.38
CA VAL A 110 7.16 -3.13 -9.36
C VAL A 110 7.20 -1.68 -9.83
N ILE A 111 6.70 -0.79 -8.99
CA ILE A 111 6.71 0.66 -9.21
C ILE A 111 7.97 1.26 -8.59
N LYS A 112 8.23 0.96 -7.32
CA LYS A 112 9.35 1.52 -6.56
C LYS A 112 9.77 0.64 -5.40
N HIS A 113 11.08 0.66 -5.10
CA HIS A 113 11.64 0.13 -3.86
C HIS A 113 11.69 1.25 -2.82
N GLU A 114 11.09 1.03 -1.66
CA GLU A 114 10.98 2.01 -0.57
C GLU A 114 11.63 1.47 0.70
N GLU A 115 12.42 2.28 1.40
CA GLU A 115 12.93 1.87 2.70
C GLU A 115 11.86 1.97 3.78
N VAL A 116 11.90 1.01 4.70
CA VAL A 116 11.20 1.07 5.99
C VAL A 116 12.12 1.75 6.99
N LEU A 117 11.63 2.84 7.56
CA LEU A 117 12.37 3.67 8.49
C LEU A 117 11.76 3.54 9.90
N VAL A 118 12.59 3.69 10.91
CA VAL A 118 12.12 4.03 12.25
C VAL A 118 12.23 5.54 12.45
N VAL A 119 11.18 6.16 12.96
CA VAL A 119 11.13 7.60 13.26
C VAL A 119 10.92 7.83 14.74
N MET A 120 11.52 8.91 15.25
CA MET A 120 11.39 9.37 16.64
C MET A 120 11.53 10.89 16.69
N ALA A 121 11.20 11.50 17.83
CA ALA A 121 11.37 12.93 18.04
C ALA A 121 12.83 13.36 17.84
N ALA A 122 13.07 14.53 17.27
CA ALA A 122 14.43 15.07 17.10
C ALA A 122 15.16 15.31 18.43
N GLY A 123 14.43 15.54 19.51
CA GLY A 123 14.97 15.67 20.86
C GLY A 123 15.15 14.34 21.63
N HIS A 124 14.92 13.20 20.97
CA HIS A 124 15.08 11.89 21.61
C HIS A 124 16.55 11.62 21.97
N PRO A 125 16.87 10.98 23.13
CA PRO A 125 18.27 10.68 23.52
C PRO A 125 19.05 9.92 22.44
N LEU A 126 18.39 9.06 21.67
CA LEU A 126 18.99 8.26 20.59
C LEU A 126 18.97 8.96 19.23
N ALA A 127 18.54 10.21 19.13
CA ALA A 127 18.42 10.93 17.86
C ALA A 127 19.75 11.08 17.08
N HIS A 128 20.88 10.92 17.76
CA HIS A 128 22.22 11.01 17.16
C HIS A 128 22.96 9.68 17.12
N SER A 129 22.30 8.57 17.41
CA SER A 129 22.92 7.22 17.49
C SER A 129 22.98 6.49 16.15
N GLY A 130 22.52 7.12 15.06
CA GLY A 130 22.60 6.54 13.72
C GLY A 130 24.03 6.56 13.17
N THR A 131 24.37 5.55 12.37
CA THR A 131 25.66 5.41 11.70
C THR A 131 25.47 5.35 10.18
N ILE A 132 26.44 5.82 9.43
CA ILE A 132 26.41 5.69 7.96
C ILE A 132 26.70 4.23 7.63
N ARG A 133 25.83 3.62 6.80
CA ARG A 133 25.98 2.24 6.33
C ARG A 133 25.75 2.18 4.83
N GLU A 134 26.64 1.48 4.12
CA GLU A 134 26.51 1.25 2.69
C GLU A 134 25.20 0.53 2.38
N GLY A 135 24.51 0.98 1.32
CA GLY A 135 23.21 0.46 0.91
C GLY A 135 21.99 1.05 1.63
N CYS A 136 22.20 1.93 2.61
CA CYS A 136 21.12 2.66 3.30
C CYS A 136 21.04 4.11 2.81
N LYS A 137 19.82 4.61 2.59
CA LYS A 137 19.58 6.03 2.21
C LYS A 137 19.64 6.98 3.40
N TYR A 138 19.37 6.48 4.59
CA TYR A 138 19.33 7.24 5.84
C TYR A 138 20.37 6.68 6.82
N PRO A 139 20.76 7.43 7.87
CA PRO A 139 21.60 6.88 8.92
C PRO A 139 20.98 5.58 9.45
N TRP A 140 21.77 4.54 9.61
CA TRP A 140 21.32 3.23 10.06
C TRP A 140 21.32 3.14 11.58
N MET A 141 20.31 2.48 12.13
CA MET A 141 20.18 2.25 13.57
C MET A 141 19.99 0.76 13.89
N ASP A 142 20.76 0.25 14.85
CA ASP A 142 20.52 -1.09 15.40
C ASP A 142 19.23 -1.07 16.25
N LEU A 143 18.26 -1.90 15.91
CA LEU A 143 17.01 -2.04 16.67
C LEU A 143 17.22 -2.40 18.14
N LYS A 144 18.33 -3.04 18.48
CA LYS A 144 18.67 -3.36 19.86
C LYS A 144 18.83 -2.14 20.77
N LEU A 145 19.19 -0.98 20.20
CA LEU A 145 19.25 0.28 20.93
C LEU A 145 17.86 0.75 21.38
N LEU A 146 16.81 0.29 20.69
CA LEU A 146 15.41 0.69 20.92
C LEU A 146 14.65 -0.32 21.82
N LYS A 147 15.34 -1.25 22.46
CA LYS A 147 14.73 -2.35 23.23
C LYS A 147 13.82 -1.89 24.37
N ASP A 148 14.18 -0.75 24.99
CA ASP A 148 13.48 -0.19 26.14
C ASP A 148 12.55 0.99 25.75
N GLU A 149 12.48 1.32 24.42
CA GLU A 149 11.69 2.43 23.94
C GLU A 149 10.24 2.02 23.64
N PRO A 150 9.27 2.90 23.91
CA PRO A 150 7.88 2.67 23.53
C PRO A 150 7.69 2.81 22.03
N PHE A 151 6.84 1.96 21.46
CA PHE A 151 6.50 1.98 20.03
C PHE A 151 5.04 2.27 19.79
N ILE A 152 4.80 3.03 18.73
CA ILE A 152 3.53 3.12 18.03
C ILE A 152 3.62 2.11 16.87
N MET A 153 2.63 1.24 16.72
CA MET A 153 2.64 0.24 15.66
C MET A 153 1.42 0.42 14.76
N GLN A 154 1.55 0.03 13.50
CA GLN A 154 0.36 -0.11 12.65
C GLN A 154 -0.47 -1.30 13.15
N ILE A 155 -1.78 -1.25 12.94
CA ILE A 155 -2.68 -2.37 13.29
C ILE A 155 -2.32 -3.63 12.49
N PRO A 156 -2.56 -4.84 13.03
CA PRO A 156 -2.40 -6.08 12.29
C PRO A 156 -3.20 -6.09 10.97
N GLY A 157 -2.66 -6.77 9.95
CA GLY A 157 -3.27 -6.83 8.61
C GLY A 157 -2.83 -5.71 7.66
N GLN A 158 -2.11 -4.71 8.13
CA GLN A 158 -1.42 -3.76 7.27
C GLN A 158 -0.14 -4.38 6.72
N ARG A 159 0.17 -4.20 5.44
CA ARG A 159 1.34 -4.84 4.80
C ARG A 159 2.66 -4.34 5.36
N THR A 160 2.79 -3.06 5.63
CA THR A 160 3.98 -2.52 6.29
C THR A 160 4.15 -3.11 7.70
N ARG A 161 3.05 -3.38 8.43
CA ARG A 161 3.09 -4.07 9.73
C ARG A 161 3.64 -5.49 9.57
N GLU A 162 3.23 -6.25 8.57
CA GLU A 162 3.75 -7.61 8.31
C GLU A 162 5.26 -7.59 8.04
N THR A 163 5.74 -6.60 7.28
CA THR A 163 7.18 -6.40 7.03
C THR A 163 7.94 -6.06 8.31
N VAL A 164 7.41 -5.14 9.12
CA VAL A 164 8.01 -4.75 10.40
C VAL A 164 8.03 -5.91 11.39
N ASP A 165 6.96 -6.70 11.49
CA ASP A 165 6.93 -7.89 12.33
C ASP A 165 7.98 -8.94 11.87
N SER A 166 8.20 -9.07 10.57
CA SER A 166 9.26 -9.93 10.03
C SER A 166 10.66 -9.40 10.38
N LEU A 167 10.87 -8.09 10.23
CA LEU A 167 12.10 -7.42 10.62
C LEU A 167 12.40 -7.63 12.12
N CYS A 168 11.41 -7.41 12.97
CA CYS A 168 11.54 -7.59 14.42
C CYS A 168 11.95 -9.03 14.77
N ARG A 169 11.28 -10.03 14.15
CA ARG A 169 11.65 -11.44 14.35
C ARG A 169 13.09 -11.75 13.93
N LYS A 170 13.50 -11.29 12.72
CA LYS A 170 14.85 -11.51 12.20
C LYS A 170 15.93 -10.86 13.07
N SER A 171 15.62 -9.70 13.65
CA SER A 171 16.54 -8.95 14.51
C SER A 171 16.50 -9.39 15.98
N ASN A 172 15.69 -10.42 16.31
CA ASN A 172 15.41 -10.82 17.70
C ASN A 172 15.02 -9.63 18.59
N PHE A 173 14.15 -8.77 18.05
CA PHE A 173 13.68 -7.54 18.67
C PHE A 173 12.18 -7.63 18.94
N ALA A 174 11.75 -7.29 20.16
CA ALA A 174 10.34 -7.23 20.54
C ALA A 174 9.99 -5.79 20.94
N PRO A 175 9.22 -5.03 20.11
CA PRO A 175 8.86 -3.66 20.45
C PRO A 175 7.91 -3.60 21.65
N ILE A 176 8.10 -2.63 22.54
CA ILE A 176 7.18 -2.32 23.64
C ILE A 176 6.02 -1.50 23.04
N VAL A 177 4.94 -2.18 22.65
CA VAL A 177 3.82 -1.53 21.97
C VAL A 177 3.00 -0.71 22.95
N LYS A 178 2.99 0.61 22.78
CA LYS A 178 2.20 1.57 23.56
C LYS A 178 0.88 1.95 22.90
N LEU A 179 0.85 1.93 21.56
CA LEU A 179 -0.34 2.28 20.77
C LEU A 179 -0.33 1.49 19.46
N GLU A 180 -1.50 1.03 19.04
CA GLU A 180 -1.73 0.53 17.68
C GLU A 180 -2.71 1.45 16.95
N THR A 181 -2.39 1.81 15.68
CA THR A 181 -3.23 2.69 14.87
C THR A 181 -3.10 2.39 13.38
N SER A 182 -4.17 2.66 12.62
CA SER A 182 -4.13 2.68 11.16
C SER A 182 -3.81 4.07 10.59
N ASN A 183 -3.79 5.12 11.44
CA ASN A 183 -3.59 6.50 11.03
C ASN A 183 -2.08 6.84 11.04
N ILE A 184 -1.43 6.63 9.90
CA ILE A 184 0.02 6.86 9.72
C ILE A 184 0.40 8.32 10.01
N PRO A 185 -0.32 9.36 9.49
CA PRO A 185 -0.02 10.75 9.82
C PRO A 185 -0.06 11.03 11.33
N ALA A 186 -1.07 10.55 12.03
CA ALA A 186 -1.17 10.73 13.48
C ALA A 186 -0.01 10.03 14.22
N ALA A 187 0.40 8.83 13.77
CA ALA A 187 1.52 8.10 14.36
C ALA A 187 2.84 8.87 14.22
N VAL A 188 3.11 9.46 13.04
CA VAL A 188 4.31 10.30 12.82
C VAL A 188 4.29 11.55 13.69
N GLN A 189 3.13 12.23 13.82
CA GLN A 189 2.99 13.39 14.70
C GLN A 189 3.22 13.02 16.18
N LEU A 190 2.69 11.88 16.62
CA LEU A 190 2.92 11.38 17.99
C LEU A 190 4.40 11.04 18.22
N ALA A 191 5.08 10.46 17.22
CA ALA A 191 6.52 10.21 17.29
C ALA A 191 7.30 11.53 17.44
N GLY A 192 6.95 12.57 16.67
CA GLY A 192 7.53 13.91 16.79
C GLY A 192 7.36 14.53 18.19
N LYS A 193 6.25 14.22 18.86
CA LYS A 193 6.00 14.65 20.26
C LYS A 193 6.67 13.77 21.32
N GLY A 194 7.48 12.79 20.92
CA GLY A 194 8.16 11.89 21.84
C GLY A 194 7.25 10.86 22.51
N TYR A 195 6.06 10.59 21.94
CA TYR A 195 5.14 9.59 22.50
C TYR A 195 5.66 8.16 22.37
N GLY A 196 6.46 7.89 21.34
CA GLY A 196 7.11 6.60 21.04
C GLY A 196 7.73 6.59 19.66
N CYS A 197 8.51 5.57 19.34
CA CYS A 197 9.07 5.34 18.01
C CYS A 197 8.00 4.75 17.08
N PHE A 198 8.11 5.00 15.77
CA PHE A 198 7.16 4.49 14.78
C PHE A 198 7.89 3.99 13.53
N PHE A 199 7.43 2.87 12.96
CA PHE A 199 7.93 2.38 11.68
C PHE A 199 7.05 2.89 10.53
N VAL A 200 7.68 3.47 9.52
CA VAL A 200 7.01 4.07 8.36
C VAL A 200 7.84 3.87 7.09
N THR A 201 7.22 3.81 5.92
CA THR A 201 7.98 3.84 4.66
C THR A 201 8.44 5.27 4.33
N GLU A 202 9.59 5.38 3.66
CA GLU A 202 10.12 6.69 3.24
C GLU A 202 9.12 7.50 2.41
N ALA A 203 8.34 6.83 1.55
CA ALA A 203 7.33 7.49 0.72
C ALA A 203 6.22 8.12 1.56
N HIS A 204 5.69 7.41 2.56
CA HIS A 204 4.69 7.99 3.45
C HIS A 204 5.26 9.18 4.24
N LEU A 205 6.49 9.03 4.77
CA LEU A 205 7.11 10.09 5.57
C LEU A 205 7.30 11.41 4.78
N ARG A 206 7.66 11.32 3.49
CA ARG A 206 7.81 12.48 2.61
C ARG A 206 6.53 13.28 2.42
N HIS A 207 5.38 12.61 2.46
CA HIS A 207 4.07 13.23 2.19
C HIS A 207 3.28 13.58 3.45
N ILE A 208 3.91 13.49 4.63
CA ILE A 208 3.32 13.90 5.89
C ILE A 208 3.91 15.25 6.31
N THR A 209 3.05 16.24 6.46
CA THR A 209 3.44 17.51 7.07
C THR A 209 3.76 17.28 8.55
N GLN A 210 4.99 17.58 8.96
CA GLN A 210 5.43 17.42 10.34
C GLN A 210 5.26 18.74 11.08
N THR A 211 4.54 18.72 12.21
CA THR A 211 4.44 19.87 13.11
C THR A 211 5.61 19.94 14.09
N ASP A 212 6.03 18.78 14.53
CA ASP A 212 7.22 18.64 15.39
C ASP A 212 8.29 17.86 14.61
N PRO A 213 9.57 18.26 14.69
CA PRO A 213 10.64 17.63 13.93
C PRO A 213 10.88 16.19 14.37
N VAL A 214 10.99 15.29 13.39
CA VAL A 214 11.41 13.92 13.60
C VAL A 214 12.77 13.66 12.97
N VAL A 215 13.50 12.69 13.53
CA VAL A 215 14.64 12.04 12.89
C VAL A 215 14.24 10.66 12.44
N CYS A 216 14.85 10.19 11.35
CA CYS A 216 14.55 8.89 10.78
C CYS A 216 15.82 8.08 10.53
N PHE A 217 15.71 6.77 10.64
CA PHE A 217 16.83 5.85 10.49
C PHE A 217 16.42 4.65 9.66
N SER A 218 17.33 4.22 8.78
CA SER A 218 17.25 2.92 8.12
C SER A 218 17.46 1.81 9.16
N VAL A 219 16.75 0.70 9.01
CA VAL A 219 16.81 -0.44 9.95
C VAL A 219 16.89 -1.76 9.18
N GLY A 220 17.51 -2.75 9.79
CA GLY A 220 17.66 -4.10 9.18
C GLY A 220 19.06 -4.37 8.64
N ASP A 221 19.22 -5.34 7.75
CA ASP A 221 20.51 -5.78 7.25
C ASP A 221 20.54 -5.90 5.71
N PRO A 222 21.21 -4.99 4.98
CA PRO A 222 21.74 -3.71 5.47
C PRO A 222 20.63 -2.71 5.80
N CYS A 223 19.52 -2.73 5.07
CA CYS A 223 18.29 -1.98 5.33
C CYS A 223 17.06 -2.81 4.95
N THR A 224 15.92 -2.51 5.53
CA THR A 224 14.64 -3.15 5.19
C THR A 224 13.94 -2.35 4.12
N THR A 225 13.61 -3.01 3.01
CA THR A 225 12.85 -2.40 1.91
C THR A 225 11.52 -3.12 1.70
N VAL A 226 10.59 -2.42 1.10
CA VAL A 226 9.33 -2.94 0.60
C VAL A 226 9.15 -2.49 -0.85
N ASP A 227 8.56 -3.35 -1.67
CA ASP A 227 8.24 -3.02 -3.04
C ASP A 227 6.83 -2.46 -3.12
N PHE A 228 6.69 -1.24 -3.58
CA PHE A 228 5.42 -0.66 -3.99
C PHE A 228 5.11 -1.16 -5.40
N VAL A 229 3.93 -1.75 -5.58
CA VAL A 229 3.55 -2.45 -6.81
C VAL A 229 2.20 -1.98 -7.33
N ALA A 230 2.01 -2.11 -8.66
CA ALA A 230 0.72 -2.17 -9.30
C ALA A 230 0.35 -3.65 -9.49
N ALA A 231 -0.72 -4.09 -8.87
CA ALA A 231 -1.18 -5.46 -8.89
C ALA A 231 -2.49 -5.59 -9.69
N PHE A 232 -2.65 -6.70 -10.38
CA PHE A 232 -3.82 -7.03 -11.21
C PHE A 232 -4.03 -8.55 -11.25
N ARG A 233 -5.22 -9.01 -11.67
CA ARG A 233 -5.48 -10.44 -11.78
C ARG A 233 -4.59 -11.07 -12.82
N LYS A 234 -4.05 -12.22 -12.48
CA LYS A 234 -3.27 -13.05 -13.40
C LYS A 234 -4.13 -13.52 -14.57
N ASN A 235 -3.54 -13.55 -15.76
CA ASN A 235 -4.20 -13.95 -17.00
C ASN A 235 -5.43 -13.13 -17.39
N SER A 236 -5.71 -11.99 -16.72
CA SER A 236 -6.75 -11.07 -17.16
C SER A 236 -6.22 -10.11 -18.23
N TYR A 237 -7.09 -9.71 -19.13
CA TYR A 237 -6.74 -8.65 -20.08
C TYR A 237 -6.54 -7.33 -19.34
N LEU A 238 -5.38 -6.72 -19.54
CA LEU A 238 -5.07 -5.40 -18.99
C LEU A 238 -5.16 -4.37 -20.13
N PRO A 239 -6.21 -3.51 -20.16
CA PRO A 239 -6.42 -2.54 -21.21
C PRO A 239 -5.27 -1.55 -21.35
N TYR A 240 -5.11 -0.97 -22.54
CA TYR A 240 -4.04 0.00 -22.81
C TYR A 240 -4.05 1.17 -21.83
N HIS A 241 -5.22 1.77 -21.57
CA HIS A 241 -5.36 2.85 -20.60
C HIS A 241 -5.02 2.45 -19.14
N ALA A 242 -5.17 1.17 -18.78
CA ALA A 242 -4.74 0.68 -17.48
C ALA A 242 -3.20 0.59 -17.37
N ARG A 243 -2.53 0.15 -18.44
CA ARG A 243 -1.05 0.14 -18.51
C ARG A 243 -0.48 1.55 -18.47
N GLU A 244 -1.14 2.48 -19.17
CA GLU A 244 -0.76 3.90 -19.13
C GLU A 244 -0.93 4.49 -17.72
N TYR A 245 -1.99 4.09 -17.00
CA TYR A 245 -2.14 4.53 -15.61
C TYR A 245 -1.00 4.03 -14.71
N ILE A 246 -0.53 2.79 -14.90
CA ILE A 246 0.66 2.28 -14.21
C ILE A 246 1.88 3.14 -14.53
N THR A 247 2.07 3.48 -15.81
CA THR A 247 3.18 4.34 -16.25
C THR A 247 3.11 5.73 -15.62
N ILE A 248 1.91 6.34 -15.56
CA ILE A 248 1.68 7.62 -14.88
C ILE A 248 2.08 7.51 -13.40
N VAL A 249 1.62 6.46 -12.69
CA VAL A 249 1.97 6.24 -11.28
C VAL A 249 3.48 6.11 -11.10
N LYS A 250 4.19 5.39 -11.98
CA LYS A 250 5.67 5.27 -11.94
C LYS A 250 6.38 6.61 -12.04
N ASN A 251 5.88 7.50 -12.89
CA ASN A 251 6.51 8.81 -13.11
C ASN A 251 6.36 9.76 -11.92
N PHE A 252 5.45 9.50 -10.99
CA PHE A 252 5.22 10.31 -9.79
C PHE A 252 5.83 9.74 -8.51
N THR A 253 6.50 8.61 -8.56
CA THR A 253 7.15 7.99 -7.40
C THR A 253 8.66 8.16 -7.42
#